data_8e2ba4176fae19b4b0302b35afd8d3fa
#
_entry.id   8e2ba4176fae19b4b0302b35afd8d3fa
#
_cell.length_a   1.000
_cell.length_b   1.000
_cell.length_c   1.000
_cell.angle_alpha   90.00
_cell.angle_beta   90.00
_cell.angle_gamma   90.00
#
_symmetry.space_group_name_H-M   'P 1'
#
loop_
_entity.id
_entity.type
_entity.pdbx_description
1 polymer ?
#
loop_
_entity_poly.entity_id
_entity_poly.type
_entity_poly.pdbx_seq_one_letter_code
_entity_poly.pdbx_strand_id
1 'polypeptide(L)'
;VALVDAFLGEWPGAQEDRTDPAAPHEAGLLHLDVTKAAQVLGWKPVWTFAQTVRTTAAWYRDRHAGMAPGELCDRDLAAYVTAARAAGLAWTR
;
A
#
# COMPACT_ATOMS: atom_id res chain seq x y z
N VAL A 1 -10.40 -9.39 8.51
CA VAL A 1 -9.57 -9.19 7.32
C VAL A 1 -8.32 -8.41 7.68
N ALA A 2 -7.15 -9.01 7.48
CA ALA A 2 -5.87 -8.46 7.95
C ALA A 2 -5.58 -7.04 7.42
N LEU A 3 -5.88 -6.77 6.15
CA LEU A 3 -5.68 -5.44 5.56
C LEU A 3 -6.58 -4.39 6.23
N VAL A 4 -7.86 -4.69 6.41
CA VAL A 4 -8.81 -3.77 7.03
C VAL A 4 -8.45 -3.51 8.48
N ASP A 5 -8.12 -4.56 9.22
CA ASP A 5 -7.72 -4.45 10.63
C ASP A 5 -6.46 -3.59 10.80
N ALA A 6 -5.46 -3.80 9.93
CA ALA A 6 -4.24 -3.00 9.95
C ALA A 6 -4.52 -1.53 9.63
N PHE A 7 -5.39 -1.25 8.65
CA PHE A 7 -5.76 0.11 8.28
C PHE A 7 -6.52 0.83 9.40
N LEU A 8 -7.47 0.14 10.03
CA LEU A 8 -8.23 0.68 11.16
C LEU A 8 -7.36 0.94 12.39
N GLY A 9 -6.25 0.23 12.54
CA GLY A 9 -5.25 0.50 13.57
C GLY A 9 -4.53 1.84 13.36
N GLU A 10 -4.37 2.28 12.12
CA GLU A 10 -3.71 3.54 11.79
C GLU A 10 -4.70 4.72 11.70
N TRP A 11 -5.92 4.46 11.29
CA TRP A 11 -6.99 5.46 11.21
C TRP A 11 -8.31 4.84 11.69
N PRO A 12 -8.69 5.09 12.95
CA PRO A 12 -9.83 4.43 13.57
C PRO A 12 -11.15 4.64 12.83
N GLY A 13 -11.94 3.59 12.79
CA GLY A 13 -13.25 3.57 12.15
C GLY A 13 -13.95 2.26 12.41
N ALA A 14 -14.95 1.95 11.61
CA ALA A 14 -15.69 0.70 11.69
C ALA A 14 -15.80 0.05 10.32
N GLN A 15 -15.93 -1.26 10.31
CA GLN A 15 -16.22 -2.02 9.10
C GLN A 15 -17.55 -2.76 9.27
N GLU A 16 -18.21 -2.99 8.16
CA GLU A 16 -19.43 -3.78 8.09
C GLU A 16 -19.32 -4.74 6.90
N ASP A 17 -19.52 -6.02 7.15
CA ASP A 17 -19.57 -7.02 6.10
C ASP A 17 -20.99 -7.05 5.50
N ARG A 18 -21.11 -6.61 4.25
CA ARG A 18 -22.34 -6.64 3.46
C ARG A 18 -22.27 -7.62 2.31
N THR A 19 -21.46 -8.67 2.46
CA THR A 19 -21.32 -9.71 1.45
C THR A 19 -22.68 -10.35 1.16
N ASP A 20 -23.04 -10.42 -0.12
CA ASP A 20 -24.20 -11.16 -0.59
C ASP A 20 -23.81 -12.61 -0.86
N PRO A 21 -24.30 -13.59 -0.08
CA PRO A 21 -23.96 -14.99 -0.31
C PRO A 21 -24.45 -15.54 -1.65
N ALA A 22 -25.43 -14.86 -2.29
CA ALA A 22 -25.96 -15.23 -3.59
C ALA A 22 -25.18 -14.62 -4.75
N ALA A 23 -24.27 -13.69 -4.49
CA ALA A 23 -23.44 -13.07 -5.52
C ALA A 23 -22.46 -14.08 -6.14
N PRO A 24 -22.11 -13.95 -7.44
CA PRO A 24 -21.09 -14.78 -8.04
C PRO A 24 -19.77 -14.71 -7.29
N HIS A 25 -19.17 -15.86 -7.04
CA HIS A 25 -17.86 -15.95 -6.40
C HIS A 25 -16.77 -15.67 -7.43
N GLU A 26 -15.94 -14.67 -7.19
CA GLU A 26 -14.83 -14.33 -8.09
C GLU A 26 -13.65 -15.29 -7.94
N ALA A 27 -13.08 -15.34 -6.75
CA ALA A 27 -11.93 -16.20 -6.47
C ALA A 27 -11.80 -16.47 -4.97
N GLY A 28 -11.38 -17.66 -4.59
CA GLY A 28 -11.07 -17.99 -3.20
C GLY A 28 -9.82 -17.29 -2.72
N LEU A 29 -8.86 -17.08 -3.61
CA LEU A 29 -7.60 -16.39 -3.34
C LEU A 29 -7.20 -15.60 -4.59
N LEU A 30 -6.94 -14.31 -4.42
CA LEU A 30 -6.42 -13.45 -5.47
C LEU A 30 -5.08 -12.88 -5.06
N HIS A 31 -4.03 -13.24 -5.79
CA HIS A 31 -2.68 -12.70 -5.62
C HIS A 31 -2.12 -12.23 -6.95
N LEU A 32 -1.32 -11.16 -6.91
CA LEU A 32 -0.51 -10.76 -8.04
C LEU A 32 0.88 -11.40 -7.90
N ASP A 33 1.30 -12.12 -8.92
CA ASP A 33 2.64 -12.69 -8.97
C ASP A 33 3.63 -11.67 -9.52
N VAL A 34 4.63 -11.33 -8.71
CA VAL A 34 5.66 -10.34 -9.04
C VAL A 34 6.96 -10.97 -9.54
N THR A 35 6.99 -12.28 -9.77
CA THR A 35 8.20 -13.02 -10.17
C THR A 35 8.84 -12.45 -11.43
N LYS A 36 8.05 -12.12 -12.44
CA LYS A 36 8.56 -11.54 -13.70
C LYS A 36 9.26 -10.21 -13.47
N ALA A 37 8.67 -9.33 -12.64
CA ALA A 37 9.29 -8.05 -12.30
C ALA A 37 10.64 -8.27 -11.58
N ALA A 38 10.70 -9.23 -10.66
CA ALA A 38 11.92 -9.55 -9.95
C ALA A 38 13.00 -10.11 -10.88
N GLN A 39 12.65 -11.05 -11.77
CA GLN A 39 13.62 -11.73 -12.63
C GLN A 39 14.07 -10.88 -13.80
N VAL A 40 13.19 -10.12 -14.43
CA VAL A 40 13.50 -9.34 -15.64
C VAL A 40 14.04 -7.95 -15.30
N LEU A 41 13.42 -7.27 -14.33
CA LEU A 41 13.75 -5.90 -13.96
C LEU A 41 14.62 -5.79 -12.71
N GLY A 42 14.80 -6.86 -11.96
CA GLY A 42 15.44 -6.81 -10.66
C GLY A 42 14.64 -5.99 -9.64
N TRP A 43 13.35 -5.77 -9.90
CA TRP A 43 12.51 -4.98 -9.02
C TRP A 43 11.99 -5.81 -7.86
N LYS A 44 11.96 -5.20 -6.69
CA LYS A 44 11.33 -5.76 -5.49
C LYS A 44 10.71 -4.66 -4.65
N PRO A 45 9.66 -4.97 -3.87
CA PRO A 45 9.09 -4.01 -2.95
C PRO A 45 10.12 -3.56 -1.92
N VAL A 46 10.06 -2.28 -1.55
CA VAL A 46 10.94 -1.70 -0.54
C VAL A 46 10.25 -1.65 0.83
N TRP A 47 8.95 -1.37 0.84
CA TRP A 47 8.18 -1.30 2.07
C TRP A 47 7.56 -2.65 2.44
N THR A 48 7.54 -2.93 3.74
CA THR A 48 6.77 -4.04 4.30
C THR A 48 5.27 -3.78 4.20
N PHE A 49 4.45 -4.81 4.42
CA PHE A 49 3.00 -4.65 4.51
C PHE A 49 2.62 -3.59 5.54
N ALA A 50 3.19 -3.63 6.74
CA ALA A 50 2.90 -2.66 7.80
C ALA A 50 3.27 -1.22 7.39
N GLN A 51 4.43 -1.02 6.77
CA GLN A 51 4.85 0.29 6.27
C GLN A 51 3.93 0.81 5.18
N THR A 52 3.52 -0.05 4.25
CA THR A 52 2.60 0.29 3.17
C THR A 52 1.24 0.72 3.71
N VAL A 53 0.68 -0.04 4.64
CA VAL A 53 -0.61 0.31 5.27
C VAL A 53 -0.52 1.62 6.02
N ARG A 54 0.53 1.81 6.81
CA ARG A 54 0.74 3.05 7.57
C ARG A 54 0.83 4.27 6.65
N THR A 55 1.63 4.18 5.61
CA THR A 55 1.82 5.28 4.65
C THR A 55 0.54 5.59 3.90
N THR A 56 -0.19 4.56 3.47
CA THR A 56 -1.47 4.71 2.77
C THR A 56 -2.53 5.35 3.67
N ALA A 57 -2.67 4.87 4.90
CA ALA A 57 -3.60 5.43 5.87
C ALA A 57 -3.28 6.90 6.19
N ALA A 58 -1.99 7.22 6.35
CA ALA A 58 -1.54 8.58 6.58
C ALA A 58 -1.88 9.50 5.41
N TRP A 59 -1.77 9.03 4.17
CA TRP A 59 -2.14 9.79 2.98
C TRP A 59 -3.63 10.19 3.03
N TYR A 60 -4.52 9.23 3.28
CA TYR A 60 -5.97 9.50 3.35
C TYR A 60 -6.33 10.37 4.54
N ARG A 61 -5.74 10.14 5.69
CA ARG A 61 -5.97 10.95 6.89
C ARG A 61 -5.54 12.41 6.66
N ASP A 62 -4.37 12.62 6.10
CA ASP A 62 -3.82 13.95 5.85
C ASP A 62 -4.58 14.66 4.72
N ARG A 63 -5.05 13.89 3.71
CA ARG A 63 -5.94 14.42 2.68
C ARG A 63 -7.27 14.88 3.27
N HIS A 64 -7.83 14.10 4.18
CA HIS A 64 -9.05 14.46 4.90
C HIS A 64 -8.85 15.72 5.76
N ALA A 65 -7.68 15.92 6.32
CA ALA A 65 -7.31 17.10 7.09
C ALA A 65 -7.05 18.35 6.23
N GLY A 66 -7.05 18.24 4.91
CA GLY A 66 -6.97 19.36 3.98
C GLY A 66 -5.67 19.50 3.20
N MET A 67 -4.70 18.60 3.34
CA MET A 67 -3.49 18.65 2.54
C MET A 67 -3.76 18.39 1.05
N ALA A 68 -3.06 19.09 0.18
CA ALA A 68 -3.20 18.94 -1.27
C ALA A 68 -2.74 17.53 -1.73
N PRO A 69 -3.47 16.86 -2.65
CA PRO A 69 -3.07 15.54 -3.13
C PRO A 69 -1.69 15.49 -3.75
N GLY A 70 -1.30 16.51 -4.49
CA GLY A 70 0.03 16.61 -5.11
C GLY A 70 1.16 16.62 -4.09
N GLU A 71 1.00 17.37 -3.01
CA GLU A 71 1.99 17.40 -1.92
C GLU A 71 2.11 16.05 -1.23
N LEU A 72 0.99 15.36 -1.02
CA LEU A 72 0.98 14.03 -0.40
C LEU A 72 1.67 12.99 -1.29
N CYS A 73 1.40 13.01 -2.59
CA CYS A 73 2.04 12.12 -3.54
C CYS A 73 3.55 12.37 -3.61
N ASP A 74 3.97 13.64 -3.67
CA ASP A 74 5.39 14.00 -3.68
C ASP A 74 6.11 13.56 -2.40
N ARG A 75 5.47 13.74 -1.26
CA ARG A 75 5.97 13.28 0.04
C ARG A 75 6.21 11.77 0.05
N ASP A 76 5.21 11.01 -0.36
CA ASP A 76 5.27 9.55 -0.30
C ASP A 76 6.24 8.98 -1.33
N LEU A 77 6.30 9.59 -2.51
CA LEU A 77 7.28 9.22 -3.53
C LEU A 77 8.71 9.47 -3.06
N ALA A 78 8.97 10.62 -2.45
CA ALA A 78 10.28 10.94 -1.89
C ALA A 78 10.69 9.96 -0.79
N ALA A 79 9.76 9.59 0.09
CA ALA A 79 9.99 8.62 1.14
C ALA A 79 10.31 7.23 0.58
N TYR A 80 9.60 6.80 -0.47
CA TYR A 80 9.86 5.52 -1.13
C TYR A 80 11.24 5.50 -1.80
N VAL A 81 11.60 6.56 -2.52
CA VAL A 81 12.92 6.68 -3.17
C VAL A 81 14.04 6.66 -2.13
N THR A 82 13.87 7.36 -1.00
CA THR A 82 14.83 7.34 0.10
C THR A 82 15.03 5.93 0.66
N ALA A 83 13.94 5.21 0.90
CA ALA A 83 14.00 3.83 1.37
C ALA A 83 14.65 2.90 0.34
N ALA A 84 14.36 3.09 -0.95
CA ALA A 84 14.97 2.31 -2.03
C ALA A 84 16.48 2.53 -2.14
N ARG A 85 16.94 3.76 -1.97
CA ARG A 85 18.38 4.07 -1.92
C ARG A 85 19.06 3.39 -0.73
N ALA A 86 18.45 3.46 0.44
CA ALA A 86 18.96 2.80 1.64
C ALA A 86 19.04 1.28 1.46
N ALA A 87 18.14 0.70 0.68
CA ALA A 87 18.16 -0.72 0.32
C ALA A 87 19.13 -1.06 -0.81
N GLY A 88 19.80 -0.08 -1.41
CA GLY A 88 20.80 -0.27 -2.45
C GLY A 88 20.24 -0.67 -3.81
N LEU A 89 18.99 -0.31 -4.13
CA LEU A 89 18.38 -0.67 -5.41
C LEU A 89 19.02 0.10 -6.56
N ALA A 90 19.37 -0.62 -7.62
CA ALA A 90 20.15 -0.09 -8.74
C ALA A 90 19.50 1.10 -9.46
N TRP A 91 18.16 1.10 -9.57
CA TRP A 91 17.44 2.16 -10.26
C TRP A 91 17.47 3.52 -9.53
N THR A 92 17.96 3.56 -8.30
CA THR A 92 18.09 4.80 -7.51
C THR A 92 19.44 5.48 -7.67
N ARG A 93 20.34 4.88 -8.42
CA ARG A 93 21.72 5.38 -8.64
C ARG A 93 21.74 6.50 -9.67
#